data_3d2bbe213372b5da58dea676d90fbfd7
#
_entry.id   3d2bbe213372b5da58dea676d90fbfd7
#
_cell.length_a   1.000
_cell.length_b   1.000
_cell.length_c   1.000
_cell.angle_alpha   90.00
_cell.angle_beta   90.00
_cell.angle_gamma   90.00
#
_symmetry.space_group_name_H-M   'P 1'
#
loop_
_entity.id
_entity.type
_entity.pdbx_description
1 polymer ?
#
loop_
_entity_poly.entity_id
_entity_poly.type
_entity_poly.pdbx_seq_one_letter_code
_entity_poly.pdbx_strand_id
1 'polypeptide(L)'
;MIKKILHRSLKFVGLLVLSSTLAATVVSPAVAKTAAKRQVVKTPHGARLAVVPRAVSARKVMRFETRASRRPSVIRVLAPAVPSFGQMAGLHGAQDPLDLKSSVALVVDQDTREVLFSKNDHAVLPIASLTKLMTGVIVSAAKLPMDELITVTQDDVDTEKRSRSRLGVGTTQTRGELLHLALMSSENRAAHALGRTYPGGLEIFVGLMNAKAKMLGMRDTRYAEPTGLSSQNQSSAQDLATLVSAAHADPVLRDLTTSPGHQVLIGNRTLQYNNTNRLVKNPEWDIGLQKTGYINEAGQCLVMQTKIAGRKLIMVFLDSAGKLSRLGDAERVRRWVESNPIADPKLRISTATKQVSG
;
A
#
# COMPACT_ATOMS: atom_id res chain seq x y z
N MET A 1 -31.00 23.68 -56.28
CA MET A 1 -30.38 22.79 -57.29
C MET A 1 -29.71 21.65 -56.54
N ILE A 2 -30.37 20.53 -56.34
CA ILE A 2 -30.61 19.34 -57.15
C ILE A 2 -29.28 18.63 -57.47
N LYS A 3 -29.07 17.47 -56.83
CA LYS A 3 -28.89 16.08 -57.29
C LYS A 3 -28.12 15.30 -56.22
N LYS A 4 -28.70 14.37 -55.49
CA LYS A 4 -29.24 13.02 -55.79
C LYS A 4 -28.13 12.00 -56.16
N ILE A 5 -28.10 10.96 -55.33
CA ILE A 5 -28.04 9.48 -55.61
C ILE A 5 -26.63 8.87 -55.78
N LEU A 6 -26.27 7.89 -54.95
CA LEU A 6 -26.40 6.47 -55.32
C LEU A 6 -26.13 5.49 -54.14
N HIS A 7 -27.09 4.61 -53.87
CA HIS A 7 -26.99 3.34 -53.15
C HIS A 7 -26.11 2.36 -53.89
N ARG A 8 -25.30 1.56 -53.18
CA ARG A 8 -24.96 0.22 -53.61
C ARG A 8 -24.89 -0.75 -52.41
N SER A 9 -25.92 -1.56 -52.32
CA SER A 9 -25.95 -2.85 -51.59
C SER A 9 -24.94 -3.81 -52.18
N LEU A 10 -24.21 -4.56 -51.35
CA LEU A 10 -23.58 -5.78 -51.77
C LEU A 10 -23.87 -6.90 -50.78
N LYS A 11 -24.28 -8.03 -51.38
CA LYS A 11 -24.96 -9.18 -50.84
C LYS A 11 -24.03 -10.08 -50.01
N PHE A 12 -24.60 -10.70 -48.99
CA PHE A 12 -24.20 -11.90 -48.27
C PHE A 12 -23.74 -13.04 -49.21
N VAL A 13 -22.63 -13.68 -48.85
CA VAL A 13 -22.38 -15.07 -49.19
C VAL A 13 -21.96 -15.78 -47.90
N GLY A 14 -22.84 -16.64 -47.43
CA GLY A 14 -22.57 -17.53 -46.31
C GLY A 14 -21.69 -18.68 -46.74
N LEU A 15 -20.71 -19.01 -45.89
CA LEU A 15 -19.96 -20.29 -46.00
C LEU A 15 -20.15 -21.05 -44.69
N LEU A 16 -20.95 -22.10 -44.78
CA LEU A 16 -21.15 -23.12 -43.76
C LEU A 16 -19.93 -24.04 -43.75
N VAL A 17 -19.15 -24.04 -42.66
CA VAL A 17 -18.14 -25.07 -42.44
C VAL A 17 -18.60 -25.97 -41.30
N LEU A 18 -18.94 -27.17 -41.64
CA LEU A 18 -19.16 -28.32 -40.77
C LEU A 18 -17.82 -28.71 -40.15
N SER A 19 -17.64 -28.62 -38.85
CA SER A 19 -16.51 -29.28 -38.18
C SER A 19 -17.03 -30.35 -37.22
N SER A 20 -16.65 -31.57 -37.57
CA SER A 20 -16.85 -32.80 -36.84
C SER A 20 -16.11 -32.79 -35.48
N THR A 21 -16.86 -33.07 -34.43
CA THR A 21 -16.36 -33.32 -33.09
C THR A 21 -15.69 -34.68 -33.00
N LEU A 22 -14.37 -34.69 -32.70
CA LEU A 22 -13.65 -35.89 -32.29
C LEU A 22 -13.49 -35.84 -30.75
N ALA A 23 -14.22 -36.68 -30.05
CA ALA A 23 -14.08 -36.87 -28.63
C ALA A 23 -12.85 -37.71 -28.31
N ALA A 24 -11.82 -37.15 -27.75
CA ALA A 24 -10.69 -37.86 -27.17
C ALA A 24 -10.91 -38.01 -25.66
N THR A 25 -11.19 -39.26 -25.25
CA THR A 25 -11.24 -39.68 -23.86
C THR A 25 -9.81 -39.73 -23.30
N VAL A 26 -9.46 -38.82 -22.40
CA VAL A 26 -8.22 -38.91 -21.63
C VAL A 26 -8.48 -39.71 -20.37
N VAL A 27 -7.89 -40.87 -20.28
CA VAL A 27 -7.83 -41.74 -19.11
C VAL A 27 -6.78 -41.17 -18.17
N SER A 28 -7.18 -40.72 -16.98
CA SER A 28 -6.25 -40.35 -15.90
C SER A 28 -5.76 -41.60 -15.17
N PRO A 29 -4.47 -41.75 -14.89
CA PRO A 29 -3.98 -42.78 -14.00
C PRO A 29 -4.19 -42.36 -12.54
N ALA A 30 -4.87 -43.21 -11.78
CA ALA A 30 -5.02 -43.11 -10.34
C ALA A 30 -3.65 -43.35 -9.66
N VAL A 31 -3.18 -42.34 -8.92
CA VAL A 31 -2.01 -42.51 -8.05
C VAL A 31 -2.48 -43.13 -6.75
N ALA A 32 -2.09 -44.38 -6.51
CA ALA A 32 -2.32 -45.12 -5.28
C ALA A 32 -1.47 -44.53 -4.15
N LYS A 33 -2.12 -44.07 -3.08
CA LYS A 33 -1.48 -43.74 -1.80
C LYS A 33 -1.10 -44.99 -1.06
N THR A 34 0.17 -45.37 -1.02
CA THR A 34 0.71 -46.40 -0.15
C THR A 34 0.85 -45.83 1.24
N ALA A 35 -0.02 -46.24 2.15
CA ALA A 35 0.10 -46.02 3.57
C ALA A 35 1.14 -47.01 4.14
N ALA A 36 2.28 -46.49 4.61
CA ALA A 36 3.26 -47.29 5.35
C ALA A 36 2.73 -47.57 6.76
N LYS A 37 2.37 -48.84 6.99
CA LYS A 37 2.07 -49.37 8.30
C LYS A 37 3.36 -49.49 9.12
N ARG A 38 3.46 -48.76 10.22
CA ARG A 38 4.50 -48.91 11.25
C ARG A 38 4.23 -50.18 12.03
N GLN A 39 5.04 -51.25 11.80
CA GLN A 39 5.02 -52.45 12.61
C GLN A 39 5.72 -52.16 13.97
N VAL A 40 4.99 -52.37 15.03
CA VAL A 40 5.51 -52.42 16.42
C VAL A 40 6.03 -53.83 16.62
N VAL A 41 7.36 -54.00 16.73
CA VAL A 41 7.98 -55.25 17.13
C VAL A 41 7.99 -55.30 18.67
N LYS A 42 7.22 -56.22 19.21
CA LYS A 42 7.31 -56.63 20.61
C LYS A 42 8.45 -57.63 20.76
N THR A 43 9.46 -57.33 21.59
CA THR A 43 10.46 -58.32 22.06
C THR A 43 10.02 -58.91 23.39
N PRO A 44 10.26 -60.22 23.62
CA PRO A 44 9.84 -60.93 24.83
C PRO A 44 10.85 -60.84 25.97
N HIS A 45 10.33 -61.12 27.14
CA HIS A 45 10.92 -61.11 28.48
C HIS A 45 12.20 -61.96 28.66
N GLY A 46 13.05 -61.45 29.58
CA GLY A 46 13.65 -62.29 30.62
C GLY A 46 15.14 -62.58 30.47
N ALA A 47 15.98 -61.83 31.19
CA ALA A 47 17.14 -62.40 31.91
C ALA A 47 17.60 -61.42 32.99
N ARG A 48 17.45 -61.82 34.25
CA ARG A 48 18.13 -61.18 35.39
C ARG A 48 19.62 -61.50 35.29
N LEU A 49 20.49 -60.48 35.31
CA LEU A 49 21.90 -60.65 35.58
C LEU A 49 22.33 -59.82 36.81
N ALA A 50 23.12 -60.44 37.63
CA ALA A 50 23.56 -60.03 38.94
C ALA A 50 24.39 -58.72 38.94
N VAL A 51 24.16 -57.94 39.98
CA VAL A 51 24.89 -56.69 40.28
C VAL A 51 26.24 -57.04 40.92
N VAL A 52 27.35 -56.71 40.28
CA VAL A 52 28.66 -56.71 40.87
C VAL A 52 29.02 -55.24 41.18
N PRO A 53 29.36 -54.91 42.44
CA PRO A 53 29.74 -53.51 42.75
C PRO A 53 31.18 -53.21 42.26
N ARG A 54 31.26 -52.31 41.30
CA ARG A 54 32.54 -51.82 40.83
C ARG A 54 32.88 -50.53 41.59
N ALA A 55 34.04 -50.53 42.24
CA ALA A 55 34.59 -49.39 43.00
C ALA A 55 34.58 -48.08 42.19
N VAL A 56 33.98 -47.05 42.78
CA VAL A 56 33.97 -45.70 42.21
C VAL A 56 35.26 -45.00 42.57
N SER A 57 36.14 -44.85 41.58
CA SER A 57 37.30 -43.97 41.66
C SER A 57 36.81 -42.52 41.65
N ALA A 58 37.11 -41.78 42.72
CA ALA A 58 36.76 -40.36 42.83
C ALA A 58 37.50 -39.53 41.79
N ARG A 59 36.81 -39.23 40.68
CA ARG A 59 37.30 -38.26 39.69
C ARG A 59 37.00 -36.87 40.23
N LYS A 60 38.06 -36.12 40.57
CA LYS A 60 38.05 -34.71 40.96
C LYS A 60 37.41 -33.91 39.84
N VAL A 61 36.17 -33.47 40.03
CA VAL A 61 35.46 -32.59 39.08
C VAL A 61 36.11 -31.21 39.24
N MET A 62 36.93 -30.81 38.28
CA MET A 62 37.35 -29.42 38.14
C MET A 62 36.14 -28.61 37.73
N ARG A 63 35.63 -27.81 38.67
CA ARG A 63 34.59 -26.82 38.44
C ARG A 63 35.24 -25.68 37.66
N PHE A 64 35.04 -25.66 36.33
CA PHE A 64 35.33 -24.47 35.54
C PHE A 64 34.30 -23.41 35.91
N GLU A 65 34.72 -22.43 36.70
CA GLU A 65 33.98 -21.19 36.84
C GLU A 65 34.04 -20.45 35.51
N THR A 66 33.00 -20.57 34.70
CA THR A 66 32.80 -19.72 33.54
C THR A 66 32.57 -18.30 34.05
N ARG A 67 33.64 -17.50 34.04
CA ARG A 67 33.60 -16.07 34.27
C ARG A 67 32.71 -15.50 33.18
N ALA A 68 31.41 -15.28 33.48
CA ALA A 68 30.48 -14.62 32.60
C ALA A 68 31.04 -13.23 32.26
N SER A 69 31.62 -13.11 31.10
CA SER A 69 32.03 -11.81 30.57
C SER A 69 30.75 -10.98 30.41
N ARG A 70 30.52 -10.06 31.35
CA ARG A 70 29.51 -9.01 31.20
C ARG A 70 29.87 -8.22 29.95
N ARG A 71 29.27 -8.56 28.81
CA ARG A 71 29.30 -7.69 27.63
C ARG A 71 28.76 -6.33 28.07
N PRO A 72 29.50 -5.23 27.87
CA PRO A 72 28.96 -3.93 28.18
C PRO A 72 27.66 -3.76 27.41
N SER A 73 26.57 -3.48 28.13
CA SER A 73 25.30 -3.12 27.52
C SER A 73 25.54 -1.79 26.80
N VAL A 74 25.60 -1.85 25.47
CA VAL A 74 25.65 -0.64 24.64
C VAL A 74 24.33 0.07 24.87
N ILE A 75 24.33 1.11 25.68
CA ILE A 75 23.21 2.04 25.80
C ILE A 75 23.08 2.69 24.44
N ARG A 76 22.13 2.23 23.64
CA ARG A 76 21.78 2.86 22.39
C ARG A 76 21.09 4.19 22.75
N VAL A 77 21.85 5.27 22.74
CA VAL A 77 21.27 6.61 22.80
C VAL A 77 20.47 6.78 21.51
N LEU A 78 19.15 6.66 21.62
CA LEU A 78 18.24 6.99 20.52
C LEU A 78 18.37 8.49 20.29
N ALA A 79 18.83 8.88 19.10
CA ALA A 79 18.75 10.28 18.69
C ALA A 79 17.29 10.76 18.84
N PRO A 80 17.08 12.00 19.30
CA PRO A 80 15.74 12.56 19.40
C PRO A 80 15.00 12.41 18.07
N ALA A 81 13.73 12.00 18.12
CA ALA A 81 12.91 11.92 16.92
C ALA A 81 12.80 13.32 16.29
N VAL A 82 13.09 13.43 15.00
CA VAL A 82 12.88 14.68 14.26
C VAL A 82 11.38 14.94 14.21
N PRO A 83 10.88 16.09 14.70
CA PRO A 83 9.46 16.40 14.68
C PRO A 83 8.96 16.53 13.24
N SER A 84 7.71 16.13 13.00
CA SER A 84 7.04 16.33 11.72
C SER A 84 6.71 17.82 11.48
N PHE A 85 6.38 18.18 10.24
CA PHE A 85 5.95 19.54 9.92
C PHE A 85 4.66 19.92 10.66
N GLY A 86 3.71 18.99 10.81
CA GLY A 86 2.50 19.23 11.58
C GLY A 86 2.76 19.42 13.08
N GLN A 87 3.75 18.71 13.65
CA GLN A 87 4.20 18.93 15.02
C GLN A 87 4.83 20.32 15.17
N MET A 88 5.72 20.71 14.27
CA MET A 88 6.35 22.03 14.28
C MET A 88 5.33 23.17 14.12
N ALA A 89 4.29 22.96 13.31
CA ALA A 89 3.19 23.91 13.13
C ALA A 89 2.15 23.88 14.26
N GLY A 90 2.32 23.04 15.29
CA GLY A 90 1.40 22.94 16.43
C GLY A 90 0.02 22.36 16.09
N LEU A 91 -0.13 21.68 14.94
CA LEU A 91 -1.42 21.16 14.47
C LEU A 91 -1.97 20.03 15.36
N HIS A 92 -1.11 19.32 16.09
CA HIS A 92 -1.52 18.29 17.06
C HIS A 92 -2.27 18.87 18.28
N GLY A 93 -2.20 20.18 18.52
CA GLY A 93 -2.95 20.86 19.59
C GLY A 93 -4.44 21.02 19.29
N ALA A 94 -4.88 20.79 18.06
CA ALA A 94 -6.30 20.86 17.71
C ALA A 94 -7.04 19.68 18.33
N GLN A 95 -8.01 20.00 19.20
CA GLN A 95 -8.89 18.99 19.79
C GLN A 95 -9.98 18.56 18.79
N ASP A 96 -10.42 17.33 18.88
CA ASP A 96 -11.53 16.81 18.10
C ASP A 96 -12.32 15.77 18.91
N PRO A 97 -13.63 15.58 18.64
CA PRO A 97 -14.50 14.70 19.42
C PRO A 97 -14.20 13.21 19.25
N LEU A 98 -13.41 12.83 18.26
CA LEU A 98 -13.03 11.46 17.98
C LEU A 98 -11.66 11.09 18.54
N ASP A 99 -10.95 12.03 19.18
CA ASP A 99 -9.57 11.87 19.71
C ASP A 99 -8.63 11.27 18.67
N LEU A 100 -8.66 11.81 17.44
CA LEU A 100 -7.82 11.34 16.36
C LEU A 100 -6.36 11.71 16.62
N LYS A 101 -5.46 10.76 16.35
CA LYS A 101 -4.01 10.95 16.52
C LYS A 101 -3.37 11.62 15.30
N SER A 102 -4.11 11.75 14.21
CA SER A 102 -3.74 12.54 13.05
C SER A 102 -3.90 14.03 13.34
N SER A 103 -2.90 14.83 12.99
CA SER A 103 -2.98 16.28 13.14
C SER A 103 -3.89 16.93 12.10
N VAL A 104 -4.06 16.25 10.97
CA VAL A 104 -4.99 16.60 9.89
C VAL A 104 -5.89 15.43 9.59
N ALA A 105 -7.20 15.66 9.52
CA ALA A 105 -8.15 14.62 9.13
C ALA A 105 -9.33 15.23 8.35
N LEU A 106 -9.80 14.49 7.35
CA LEU A 106 -10.98 14.84 6.55
C LEU A 106 -11.77 13.58 6.22
N VAL A 107 -13.08 13.64 6.40
CA VAL A 107 -14.02 12.59 5.97
C VAL A 107 -15.09 13.24 5.10
N VAL A 108 -15.20 12.78 3.84
CA VAL A 108 -16.11 13.34 2.85
C VAL A 108 -16.95 12.21 2.28
N ASP A 109 -18.24 12.43 2.13
CA ASP A 109 -19.09 11.56 1.31
C ASP A 109 -18.75 11.77 -0.17
N GLN A 110 -18.40 10.69 -0.86
CA GLN A 110 -17.92 10.76 -2.24
C GLN A 110 -19.03 11.17 -3.21
N ASP A 111 -20.25 10.72 -2.97
CA ASP A 111 -21.39 10.94 -3.89
C ASP A 111 -22.02 12.34 -3.69
N THR A 112 -22.19 12.79 -2.44
CA THR A 112 -22.81 14.08 -2.12
C THR A 112 -21.82 15.23 -1.96
N ARG A 113 -20.52 14.94 -1.77
CA ARG A 113 -19.45 15.89 -1.45
C ARG A 113 -19.62 16.54 -0.07
N GLU A 114 -20.50 16.01 0.76
CA GLU A 114 -20.69 16.48 2.13
C GLU A 114 -19.46 16.19 2.98
N VAL A 115 -18.96 17.22 3.69
CA VAL A 115 -17.90 17.06 4.69
C VAL A 115 -18.54 16.60 6.00
N LEU A 116 -18.26 15.35 6.40
CA LEU A 116 -18.78 14.75 7.63
C LEU A 116 -17.91 15.08 8.82
N PHE A 117 -16.59 15.17 8.62
CA PHE A 117 -15.62 15.48 9.65
C PHE A 117 -14.45 16.24 9.03
N SER A 118 -13.97 17.26 9.73
CA SER A 118 -12.81 18.05 9.35
C SER A 118 -11.97 18.43 10.57
N LYS A 119 -10.64 18.32 10.43
CA LYS A 119 -9.63 18.77 11.39
C LYS A 119 -8.43 19.28 10.60
N ASN A 120 -8.14 20.57 10.63
CA ASN A 120 -7.01 21.22 9.96
C ASN A 120 -6.89 20.85 8.45
N ASP A 121 -7.99 20.61 7.75
CA ASP A 121 -8.05 19.97 6.42
C ASP A 121 -7.46 20.82 5.28
N HIS A 122 -7.24 22.12 5.50
CA HIS A 122 -6.53 23.03 4.60
C HIS A 122 -5.02 23.13 4.87
N ALA A 123 -4.52 22.51 5.95
CA ALA A 123 -3.09 22.55 6.24
C ALA A 123 -2.31 21.83 5.14
N VAL A 124 -1.32 22.50 4.56
CA VAL A 124 -0.43 21.96 3.54
C VAL A 124 0.75 21.29 4.21
N LEU A 125 0.86 19.98 4.05
CA LEU A 125 1.89 19.15 4.69
C LEU A 125 2.60 18.26 3.65
N PRO A 126 3.82 17.79 3.95
CA PRO A 126 4.42 16.69 3.20
C PRO A 126 3.51 15.46 3.25
N ILE A 127 3.34 14.79 2.11
CA ILE A 127 2.36 13.70 1.96
C ILE A 127 2.99 12.31 1.82
N ALA A 128 4.31 12.25 1.84
CA ALA A 128 5.04 11.01 1.68
C ALA A 128 4.53 10.19 0.47
N SER A 129 4.49 8.87 0.59
CA SER A 129 4.09 7.96 -0.49
C SER A 129 2.62 8.04 -0.93
N LEU A 130 1.80 8.95 -0.38
CA LEU A 130 0.49 9.26 -0.99
C LEU A 130 0.68 9.82 -2.41
N THR A 131 1.81 10.45 -2.69
CA THR A 131 2.30 10.86 -4.01
C THR A 131 2.12 9.79 -5.08
N LYS A 132 2.34 8.51 -4.72
CA LYS A 132 2.24 7.39 -5.68
C LYS A 132 0.83 7.18 -6.26
N LEU A 133 -0.22 7.73 -5.64
CA LEU A 133 -1.53 7.76 -6.29
C LEU A 133 -1.51 8.63 -7.54
N MET A 134 -0.91 9.81 -7.49
CA MET A 134 -0.76 10.67 -8.67
C MET A 134 0.14 9.99 -9.72
N THR A 135 1.23 9.35 -9.29
CA THR A 135 2.06 8.53 -10.18
C THR A 135 1.22 7.48 -10.90
N GLY A 136 0.37 6.76 -10.17
CA GLY A 136 -0.56 5.79 -10.75
C GLY A 136 -1.54 6.42 -11.74
N VAL A 137 -2.12 7.56 -11.41
CA VAL A 137 -3.04 8.29 -12.29
C VAL A 137 -2.37 8.67 -13.61
N ILE A 138 -1.13 9.18 -13.58
CA ILE A 138 -0.39 9.55 -14.79
C ILE A 138 -0.05 8.31 -15.63
N VAL A 139 0.46 7.25 -15.01
CA VAL A 139 0.85 6.01 -15.72
C VAL A 139 -0.37 5.33 -16.35
N SER A 140 -1.48 5.22 -15.62
CA SER A 140 -2.72 4.60 -16.14
C SER A 140 -3.33 5.42 -17.27
N ALA A 141 -3.38 6.75 -17.13
CA ALA A 141 -3.94 7.64 -18.15
C ALA A 141 -3.14 7.65 -19.45
N ALA A 142 -1.84 7.38 -19.41
CA ALA A 142 -0.96 7.39 -20.58
C ALA A 142 -1.23 6.24 -21.56
N LYS A 143 -1.92 5.17 -21.14
CA LYS A 143 -2.23 3.98 -21.95
C LYS A 143 -0.98 3.34 -22.59
N LEU A 144 0.18 3.49 -21.95
CA LEU A 144 1.40 2.82 -22.36
C LEU A 144 1.28 1.30 -22.18
N PRO A 145 2.01 0.47 -22.98
CA PRO A 145 1.98 -0.98 -22.81
C PRO A 145 2.34 -1.39 -21.38
N MET A 146 1.45 -2.11 -20.72
CA MET A 146 1.65 -2.57 -19.35
C MET A 146 2.58 -3.79 -19.26
N ASP A 147 2.81 -4.48 -20.36
CA ASP A 147 3.76 -5.59 -20.56
C ASP A 147 5.18 -5.13 -20.92
N GLU A 148 5.38 -3.83 -21.20
CA GLU A 148 6.71 -3.28 -21.47
C GLU A 148 7.66 -3.55 -20.29
N LEU A 149 8.83 -4.12 -20.62
CA LEU A 149 9.86 -4.47 -19.65
C LEU A 149 10.68 -3.24 -19.25
N ILE A 150 10.74 -2.97 -17.96
CA ILE A 150 11.49 -1.85 -17.37
C ILE A 150 12.54 -2.41 -16.40
N THR A 151 13.79 -2.03 -16.60
CA THR A 151 14.89 -2.40 -15.72
C THR A 151 15.13 -1.31 -14.67
N VAL A 152 15.19 -1.71 -13.39
CA VAL A 152 15.60 -0.85 -12.28
C VAL A 152 17.08 -0.53 -12.42
N THR A 153 17.41 0.75 -12.44
CA THR A 153 18.79 1.24 -12.58
C THR A 153 19.31 1.85 -11.28
N GLN A 154 20.56 2.31 -11.30
CA GLN A 154 21.16 3.02 -10.17
C GLN A 154 20.42 4.35 -9.89
N ASP A 155 19.84 4.98 -10.91
CA ASP A 155 19.06 6.22 -10.78
C ASP A 155 17.79 6.03 -9.93
N ASP A 156 17.27 4.79 -9.86
CA ASP A 156 16.10 4.47 -9.05
C ASP A 156 16.42 4.24 -7.56
N VAL A 157 17.71 4.31 -7.19
CA VAL A 157 18.14 4.13 -5.80
C VAL A 157 17.97 5.43 -5.02
N ASP A 158 17.17 5.38 -3.96
CA ASP A 158 16.97 6.50 -3.05
C ASP A 158 18.27 6.87 -2.33
N THR A 159 18.78 8.06 -2.62
CA THR A 159 19.98 8.65 -2.01
C THR A 159 19.62 9.68 -0.92
N GLU A 160 18.37 10.15 -0.87
CA GLU A 160 17.89 11.18 0.05
C GLU A 160 17.55 10.60 1.43
N LYS A 161 16.66 9.61 1.47
CA LYS A 161 16.18 8.99 2.72
C LYS A 161 16.80 7.62 2.98
N ARG A 162 17.55 7.08 2.01
CA ARG A 162 18.15 5.74 2.07
C ARG A 162 17.14 4.64 2.37
N SER A 163 15.95 4.77 1.78
CA SER A 163 14.88 3.80 1.93
C SER A 163 15.31 2.45 1.35
N ARG A 164 14.92 1.37 2.04
CA ARG A 164 15.23 0.02 1.57
C ARG A 164 14.23 -0.41 0.50
N SER A 165 14.71 -1.13 -0.51
CA SER A 165 13.88 -1.80 -1.50
C SER A 165 14.34 -3.24 -1.71
N ARG A 166 13.40 -4.12 -2.05
CA ARG A 166 13.68 -5.50 -2.43
C ARG A 166 13.87 -5.66 -3.94
N LEU A 167 13.56 -4.63 -4.72
CA LEU A 167 13.90 -4.54 -6.14
C LEU A 167 15.37 -4.12 -6.24
N GLY A 168 16.26 -5.07 -6.56
CA GLY A 168 17.68 -4.79 -6.80
C GLY A 168 17.89 -4.01 -8.08
N VAL A 169 19.01 -3.28 -8.18
CA VAL A 169 19.49 -2.75 -9.48
C VAL A 169 19.73 -3.93 -10.43
N GLY A 170 19.33 -3.79 -11.69
CA GLY A 170 19.33 -4.86 -12.70
C GLY A 170 18.07 -5.73 -12.69
N THR A 171 17.15 -5.56 -11.73
CA THR A 171 15.85 -6.26 -11.77
C THR A 171 14.99 -5.69 -12.89
N THR A 172 14.48 -6.58 -13.75
CA THR A 172 13.57 -6.22 -14.84
C THR A 172 12.18 -6.75 -14.52
N GLN A 173 11.17 -5.89 -14.63
CA GLN A 173 9.76 -6.18 -14.42
C GLN A 173 8.91 -5.48 -15.48
N THR A 174 7.68 -5.93 -15.67
CA THR A 174 6.76 -5.20 -16.54
C THR A 174 6.33 -3.87 -15.92
N ARG A 175 5.91 -2.92 -16.76
CA ARG A 175 5.32 -1.64 -16.29
C ARG A 175 4.16 -1.88 -15.33
N GLY A 176 3.29 -2.86 -15.63
CA GLY A 176 2.17 -3.24 -14.78
C GLY A 176 2.61 -3.77 -13.43
N GLU A 177 3.63 -4.65 -13.39
CA GLU A 177 4.22 -5.14 -12.14
C GLU A 177 4.81 -4.02 -11.29
N LEU A 178 5.57 -3.11 -11.90
CA LEU A 178 6.11 -1.97 -11.18
C LEU A 178 5.00 -1.07 -10.64
N LEU A 179 3.94 -0.82 -11.42
CA LEU A 179 2.78 -0.05 -10.96
C LEU A 179 2.09 -0.72 -9.78
N HIS A 180 1.89 -2.04 -9.84
CA HIS A 180 1.32 -2.82 -8.75
C HIS A 180 2.16 -2.69 -7.47
N LEU A 181 3.47 -2.89 -7.57
CA LEU A 181 4.39 -2.77 -6.43
C LEU A 181 4.44 -1.36 -5.84
N ALA A 182 4.40 -0.32 -6.68
CA ALA A 182 4.38 1.07 -6.25
C ALA A 182 3.10 1.41 -5.45
N LEU A 183 1.95 0.92 -5.90
CA LEU A 183 0.65 1.24 -5.30
C LEU A 183 0.34 0.39 -4.07
N MET A 184 0.47 -0.93 -4.15
CA MET A 184 0.14 -1.87 -3.09
C MET A 184 1.16 -1.86 -1.95
N SER A 185 2.44 -2.09 -2.29
CA SER A 185 3.52 -2.24 -1.31
C SER A 185 4.38 -0.99 -1.11
N SER A 186 4.04 0.08 -1.85
CA SER A 186 4.73 1.38 -1.75
C SER A 186 6.21 1.34 -2.15
N GLU A 187 6.60 0.48 -3.11
CA GLU A 187 7.98 0.36 -3.59
C GLU A 187 8.46 1.66 -4.26
N ASN A 188 9.52 2.26 -3.69
CA ASN A 188 10.03 3.53 -4.17
C ASN A 188 10.75 3.40 -5.53
N ARG A 189 11.58 2.35 -5.69
CA ARG A 189 12.28 2.12 -6.96
C ARG A 189 11.32 1.85 -8.10
N ALA A 190 10.21 1.16 -7.84
CA ALA A 190 9.17 0.95 -8.83
C ALA A 190 8.53 2.27 -9.28
N ALA A 191 8.16 3.12 -8.31
CA ALA A 191 7.56 4.42 -8.63
C ALA A 191 8.53 5.35 -9.38
N HIS A 192 9.81 5.36 -8.99
CA HIS A 192 10.84 6.16 -9.67
C HIS A 192 11.09 5.65 -11.09
N ALA A 193 11.25 4.34 -11.28
CA ALA A 193 11.45 3.74 -12.59
C ALA A 193 10.29 4.05 -13.57
N LEU A 194 9.04 4.02 -13.08
CA LEU A 194 7.87 4.42 -13.87
C LEU A 194 7.94 5.86 -14.36
N GLY A 195 8.37 6.80 -13.50
CA GLY A 195 8.56 8.20 -13.87
C GLY A 195 9.74 8.41 -14.81
N ARG A 196 10.87 7.75 -14.53
CA ARG A 196 12.10 7.86 -15.34
C ARG A 196 11.91 7.32 -16.76
N THR A 197 11.19 6.23 -16.92
CA THR A 197 10.95 5.58 -18.23
C THR A 197 9.69 6.08 -18.94
N TYR A 198 9.04 7.10 -18.38
CA TYR A 198 7.93 7.76 -19.06
C TYR A 198 8.42 8.50 -20.30
N PRO A 199 7.64 8.56 -21.40
CA PRO A 199 8.01 9.34 -22.58
C PRO A 199 8.35 10.79 -22.21
N GLY A 200 9.56 11.21 -22.56
CA GLY A 200 10.13 12.51 -22.18
C GLY A 200 10.84 12.54 -20.81
N GLY A 201 10.89 11.40 -20.10
CA GLY A 201 11.68 11.24 -18.88
C GLY A 201 11.04 11.84 -17.63
N LEU A 202 11.84 11.84 -16.54
CA LEU A 202 11.37 12.16 -15.19
C LEU A 202 10.83 13.58 -15.05
N GLU A 203 11.48 14.55 -15.68
CA GLU A 203 11.07 15.97 -15.61
C GLU A 203 9.68 16.18 -16.23
N ILE A 204 9.45 15.61 -17.43
CA ILE A 204 8.14 15.66 -18.09
C ILE A 204 7.09 14.94 -17.22
N PHE A 205 7.44 13.79 -16.64
CA PHE A 205 6.53 13.05 -15.75
C PHE A 205 6.08 13.90 -14.56
N VAL A 206 7.01 14.56 -13.85
CA VAL A 206 6.71 15.45 -12.72
C VAL A 206 5.90 16.68 -13.19
N GLY A 207 6.23 17.23 -14.35
CA GLY A 207 5.43 18.27 -14.98
C GLY A 207 3.97 17.85 -15.19
N LEU A 208 3.74 16.63 -15.66
CA LEU A 208 2.40 16.06 -15.85
C LEU A 208 1.66 15.82 -14.51
N MET A 209 2.37 15.39 -13.45
CA MET A 209 1.77 15.26 -12.11
C MET A 209 1.23 16.62 -11.63
N ASN A 210 2.00 17.69 -11.77
CA ASN A 210 1.58 19.03 -11.37
C ASN A 210 0.47 19.60 -12.29
N ALA A 211 0.56 19.36 -13.59
CA ALA A 211 -0.49 19.75 -14.53
C ALA A 211 -1.81 19.02 -14.21
N LYS A 212 -1.76 17.72 -13.88
CA LYS A 212 -2.93 16.94 -13.49
C LYS A 212 -3.53 17.45 -12.18
N ALA A 213 -2.70 17.76 -11.17
CA ALA A 213 -3.15 18.39 -9.93
C ALA A 213 -3.92 19.68 -10.21
N LYS A 214 -3.36 20.57 -11.03
CA LYS A 214 -4.02 21.82 -11.46
C LYS A 214 -5.34 21.57 -12.17
N MET A 215 -5.39 20.60 -13.09
CA MET A 215 -6.62 20.22 -13.81
C MET A 215 -7.73 19.70 -12.88
N LEU A 216 -7.35 19.01 -11.81
CA LEU A 216 -8.27 18.51 -10.78
C LEU A 216 -8.70 19.59 -9.77
N GLY A 217 -8.14 20.82 -9.86
CA GLY A 217 -8.40 21.91 -8.92
C GLY A 217 -7.66 21.78 -7.59
N MET A 218 -6.61 20.95 -7.50
CA MET A 218 -5.77 20.73 -6.33
C MET A 218 -4.77 21.90 -6.19
N ARG A 219 -5.21 22.98 -5.58
CA ARG A 219 -4.47 24.26 -5.53
C ARG A 219 -3.34 24.27 -4.52
N ASP A 220 -3.44 23.44 -3.48
CA ASP A 220 -2.47 23.34 -2.38
C ASP A 220 -1.46 22.21 -2.63
N THR A 221 -1.48 21.63 -3.84
CA THR A 221 -0.69 20.44 -4.16
C THR A 221 0.50 20.77 -5.06
N ARG A 222 1.67 20.25 -4.65
CA ARG A 222 2.90 20.30 -5.44
C ARG A 222 3.61 18.96 -5.40
N TYR A 223 4.09 18.53 -6.56
CA TYR A 223 4.93 17.35 -6.73
C TYR A 223 6.33 17.75 -7.19
N ALA A 224 7.35 17.22 -6.51
CA ALA A 224 8.76 17.38 -6.85
C ALA A 224 9.34 16.10 -7.48
N GLU A 225 8.75 14.92 -7.16
CA GLU A 225 9.20 13.63 -7.67
C GLU A 225 8.09 12.54 -7.51
N PRO A 226 8.21 11.35 -8.16
CA PRO A 226 7.09 10.40 -8.24
C PRO A 226 6.91 9.47 -7.02
N THR A 227 7.81 9.50 -6.01
CA THR A 227 7.81 8.52 -4.92
C THR A 227 7.21 9.01 -3.61
N GLY A 228 7.34 10.32 -3.31
CA GLY A 228 6.99 10.93 -2.04
C GLY A 228 8.09 10.82 -0.98
N LEU A 229 9.34 10.59 -1.38
CA LEU A 229 10.49 10.64 -0.47
C LEU A 229 10.87 12.08 -0.15
N SER A 230 10.73 12.97 -1.11
CA SER A 230 10.95 14.40 -0.89
C SER A 230 9.83 15.03 -0.07
N SER A 231 10.21 15.78 0.96
CA SER A 231 9.26 16.59 1.75
C SER A 231 8.66 17.76 0.96
N GLN A 232 9.16 18.01 -0.24
CA GLN A 232 8.59 19.00 -1.16
C GLN A 232 7.34 18.50 -1.90
N ASN A 233 7.02 17.19 -1.84
CA ASN A 233 5.73 16.68 -2.24
C ASN A 233 4.71 17.00 -1.16
N GLN A 234 3.90 18.01 -1.40
CA GLN A 234 3.00 18.59 -0.40
C GLN A 234 1.57 18.67 -0.94
N SER A 235 0.60 18.59 -0.03
CA SER A 235 -0.82 18.71 -0.34
C SER A 235 -1.64 19.02 0.91
N SER A 236 -2.89 19.46 0.73
CA SER A 236 -3.91 19.53 1.77
C SER A 236 -4.80 18.27 1.78
N ALA A 237 -5.57 18.06 2.86
CA ALA A 237 -6.50 16.95 2.92
C ALA A 237 -7.65 17.11 1.91
N GLN A 238 -8.08 18.33 1.60
CA GLN A 238 -9.08 18.64 0.58
C GLN A 238 -8.63 18.22 -0.81
N ASP A 239 -7.40 18.58 -1.18
CA ASP A 239 -6.81 18.21 -2.47
C ASP A 239 -6.62 16.69 -2.58
N LEU A 240 -6.17 16.04 -1.50
CA LEU A 240 -6.03 14.59 -1.47
C LEU A 240 -7.36 13.86 -1.58
N ALA A 241 -8.45 14.38 -1.00
CA ALA A 241 -9.78 13.82 -1.20
C ALA A 241 -10.22 13.90 -2.68
N THR A 242 -9.87 15.00 -3.35
CA THR A 242 -10.08 15.16 -4.78
C THR A 242 -9.28 14.14 -5.60
N LEU A 243 -8.00 13.94 -5.26
CA LEU A 243 -7.14 12.94 -5.91
C LEU A 243 -7.70 11.52 -5.72
N VAL A 244 -8.13 11.17 -4.50
CA VAL A 244 -8.72 9.85 -4.19
C VAL A 244 -9.97 9.62 -5.03
N SER A 245 -10.84 10.62 -5.15
CA SER A 245 -12.05 10.53 -5.99
C SER A 245 -11.69 10.29 -7.46
N ALA A 246 -10.71 11.02 -8.00
CA ALA A 246 -10.25 10.87 -9.38
C ALA A 246 -9.59 9.50 -9.62
N ALA A 247 -8.74 9.06 -8.71
CA ALA A 247 -8.06 7.75 -8.80
C ALA A 247 -9.05 6.59 -8.66
N HIS A 248 -10.06 6.72 -7.81
CA HIS A 248 -11.09 5.69 -7.61
C HIS A 248 -11.97 5.49 -8.86
N ALA A 249 -12.07 6.45 -9.76
CA ALA A 249 -12.77 6.27 -11.02
C ALA A 249 -12.06 5.25 -11.95
N ASP A 250 -10.76 5.02 -11.77
CA ASP A 250 -9.96 4.10 -12.57
C ASP A 250 -9.99 2.68 -11.96
N PRO A 251 -10.55 1.66 -12.66
CA PRO A 251 -10.61 0.30 -12.15
C PRO A 251 -9.23 -0.32 -11.89
N VAL A 252 -8.23 -0.01 -12.74
CA VAL A 252 -6.86 -0.51 -12.55
C VAL A 252 -6.28 -0.02 -11.22
N LEU A 253 -6.46 1.26 -10.91
CA LEU A 253 -5.95 1.82 -9.66
C LEU A 253 -6.68 1.24 -8.44
N ARG A 254 -8.01 0.99 -8.53
CA ARG A 254 -8.74 0.30 -7.47
C ARG A 254 -8.14 -1.07 -7.18
N ASP A 255 -8.01 -1.90 -8.21
CA ASP A 255 -7.53 -3.28 -8.09
C ASP A 255 -6.12 -3.33 -7.52
N LEU A 256 -5.20 -2.50 -8.04
CA LEU A 256 -3.81 -2.50 -7.61
C LEU A 256 -3.63 -1.96 -6.18
N THR A 257 -4.38 -0.94 -5.78
CA THR A 257 -4.26 -0.36 -4.44
C THR A 257 -4.88 -1.24 -3.36
N THR A 258 -5.89 -2.05 -3.70
CA THR A 258 -6.61 -2.91 -2.74
C THR A 258 -6.15 -4.38 -2.77
N SER A 259 -5.23 -4.74 -3.65
CA SER A 259 -4.59 -6.06 -3.67
C SER A 259 -4.00 -6.39 -2.28
N PRO A 260 -4.37 -7.50 -1.62
CA PRO A 260 -3.91 -7.82 -0.27
C PRO A 260 -2.44 -8.23 -0.21
N GLY A 261 -1.93 -8.76 -1.30
CA GLY A 261 -0.54 -9.20 -1.46
C GLY A 261 -0.29 -9.73 -2.86
N HIS A 262 0.97 -9.74 -3.25
CA HIS A 262 1.39 -10.14 -4.59
C HIS A 262 2.74 -10.84 -4.55
N GLN A 263 2.91 -11.87 -5.40
CA GLN A 263 4.16 -12.60 -5.56
C GLN A 263 4.83 -12.19 -6.87
N VAL A 264 6.10 -11.82 -6.77
CA VAL A 264 6.89 -11.37 -7.93
C VAL A 264 8.12 -12.26 -8.05
N LEU A 265 8.37 -12.75 -9.26
CA LEU A 265 9.60 -13.47 -9.58
C LEU A 265 10.72 -12.45 -9.87
N ILE A 266 11.79 -12.50 -9.08
CA ILE A 266 12.96 -11.64 -9.23
C ILE A 266 14.19 -12.54 -9.37
N GLY A 267 14.71 -12.67 -10.59
CA GLY A 267 15.70 -13.69 -10.92
C GLY A 267 15.13 -15.08 -10.62
N ASN A 268 15.82 -15.88 -9.80
CA ASN A 268 15.38 -17.23 -9.40
C ASN A 268 14.61 -17.26 -8.07
N ARG A 269 14.13 -16.11 -7.57
CA ARG A 269 13.46 -16.00 -6.27
C ARG A 269 12.07 -15.42 -6.42
N THR A 270 11.09 -16.08 -5.82
CA THR A 270 9.75 -15.50 -5.65
C THR A 270 9.72 -14.68 -4.36
N LEU A 271 9.44 -13.40 -4.47
CA LEU A 271 9.29 -12.49 -3.33
C LEU A 271 7.81 -12.20 -3.08
N GLN A 272 7.40 -12.37 -1.81
CA GLN A 272 6.06 -12.00 -1.38
C GLN A 272 6.03 -10.53 -0.97
N TYR A 273 5.22 -9.73 -1.64
CA TYR A 273 4.87 -8.36 -1.25
C TYR A 273 3.50 -8.33 -0.58
N ASN A 274 3.29 -7.43 0.35
CA ASN A 274 2.02 -7.27 1.06
C ASN A 274 1.57 -5.82 1.01
N ASN A 275 0.25 -5.65 1.05
CA ASN A 275 -0.33 -4.33 1.15
C ASN A 275 0.14 -3.63 2.44
N THR A 276 0.47 -2.35 2.32
CA THR A 276 0.93 -1.53 3.46
C THR A 276 -0.21 -1.15 4.40
N ASN A 277 -1.45 -1.17 3.92
CA ASN A 277 -2.64 -0.98 4.72
C ASN A 277 -3.23 -2.34 5.13
N ARG A 278 -3.13 -2.68 6.41
CA ARG A 278 -3.63 -3.96 6.93
C ARG A 278 -5.16 -4.09 6.89
N LEU A 279 -5.88 -2.97 6.84
CA LEU A 279 -7.35 -2.97 6.76
C LEU A 279 -7.86 -3.63 5.48
N VAL A 280 -7.07 -3.64 4.40
CA VAL A 280 -7.41 -4.34 3.14
C VAL A 280 -7.65 -5.85 3.35
N LYS A 281 -7.01 -6.44 4.37
CA LYS A 281 -7.18 -7.86 4.71
C LYS A 281 -8.29 -8.14 5.74
N ASN A 282 -8.88 -7.09 6.29
CA ASN A 282 -9.97 -7.22 7.25
C ASN A 282 -11.30 -7.29 6.51
N PRO A 283 -12.06 -8.41 6.60
CA PRO A 283 -13.32 -8.60 5.88
C PRO A 283 -14.44 -7.63 6.28
N GLU A 284 -14.27 -6.96 7.42
CA GLU A 284 -15.22 -5.93 7.85
C GLU A 284 -15.07 -4.60 7.10
N TRP A 285 -14.05 -4.46 6.25
CA TRP A 285 -13.78 -3.26 5.49
C TRP A 285 -14.04 -3.47 4.00
N ASP A 286 -14.90 -2.65 3.43
CA ASP A 286 -15.13 -2.55 1.98
C ASP A 286 -14.32 -1.37 1.42
N ILE A 287 -13.05 -1.62 1.10
CA ILE A 287 -12.10 -0.59 0.64
C ILE A 287 -12.02 -0.62 -0.88
N GLY A 288 -12.43 0.47 -1.52
CA GLY A 288 -12.36 0.62 -2.96
C GLY A 288 -11.06 1.22 -3.48
N LEU A 289 -10.31 1.95 -2.64
CA LEU A 289 -8.99 2.50 -2.96
C LEU A 289 -8.25 2.89 -1.67
N GLN A 290 -6.94 2.76 -1.65
CA GLN A 290 -6.14 3.23 -0.52
C GLN A 290 -4.70 3.56 -0.89
N LYS A 291 -4.04 4.37 -0.06
CA LYS A 291 -2.58 4.53 -0.05
C LYS A 291 -2.10 4.98 1.32
N THR A 292 -0.99 4.39 1.77
CA THR A 292 -0.30 4.82 2.99
C THR A 292 0.96 5.61 2.66
N GLY A 293 1.41 6.47 3.56
CA GLY A 293 2.66 7.21 3.45
C GLY A 293 3.38 7.31 4.80
N TYR A 294 4.70 7.47 4.74
CA TYR A 294 5.54 7.82 5.89
C TYR A 294 6.91 8.34 5.43
N ILE A 295 7.26 9.50 5.87
CA ILE A 295 8.62 10.02 6.07
C ILE A 295 8.59 10.78 7.40
N ASN A 296 9.74 11.11 7.97
CA ASN A 296 9.77 11.81 9.27
C ASN A 296 9.02 13.14 9.22
N GLU A 297 9.19 13.89 8.14
CA GLU A 297 8.58 15.21 7.94
C GLU A 297 7.06 15.16 7.77
N ALA A 298 6.53 14.07 7.24
CA ALA A 298 5.10 13.89 6.98
C ALA A 298 4.35 13.17 8.12
N GLY A 299 5.07 12.50 9.04
CA GLY A 299 4.44 11.57 9.95
C GLY A 299 3.76 10.40 9.24
N GLN A 300 2.85 9.72 9.92
CA GLN A 300 2.09 8.61 9.32
C GLN A 300 0.87 9.15 8.57
N CYS A 301 0.73 8.79 7.29
CA CYS A 301 -0.35 9.24 6.42
C CYS A 301 -1.17 8.06 5.86
N LEU A 302 -2.46 8.29 5.64
CA LEU A 302 -3.38 7.36 4.99
C LEU A 302 -4.43 8.14 4.20
N VAL A 303 -4.68 7.73 2.98
CA VAL A 303 -5.91 8.06 2.26
C VAL A 303 -6.64 6.78 1.90
N MET A 304 -7.97 6.83 1.93
CA MET A 304 -8.79 5.66 1.69
C MET A 304 -10.16 6.06 1.17
N GLN A 305 -10.64 5.36 0.14
CA GLN A 305 -12.05 5.32 -0.21
C GLN A 305 -12.62 4.00 0.30
N THR A 306 -13.76 4.05 0.98
CA THR A 306 -14.39 2.87 1.57
C THR A 306 -15.90 3.05 1.69
N LYS A 307 -16.65 1.92 1.78
CA LYS A 307 -18.07 1.93 2.03
C LYS A 307 -18.38 1.61 3.49
N ILE A 308 -19.06 2.52 4.19
CA ILE A 308 -19.46 2.36 5.60
C ILE A 308 -20.93 2.76 5.74
N ALA A 309 -21.73 1.93 6.40
CA ALA A 309 -23.16 2.16 6.60
C ALA A 309 -23.90 2.54 5.30
N GLY A 310 -23.51 1.93 4.17
CA GLY A 310 -24.10 2.18 2.86
C GLY A 310 -23.56 3.42 2.12
N ARG A 311 -22.77 4.28 2.76
CA ARG A 311 -22.19 5.50 2.19
C ARG A 311 -20.78 5.23 1.66
N LYS A 312 -20.45 5.84 0.52
CA LYS A 312 -19.07 5.84 -0.02
C LYS A 312 -18.32 7.02 0.56
N LEU A 313 -17.35 6.75 1.41
CA LEU A 313 -16.60 7.77 2.13
C LEU A 313 -15.15 7.84 1.64
N ILE A 314 -14.65 9.06 1.52
CA ILE A 314 -13.22 9.33 1.37
C ILE A 314 -12.69 9.80 2.71
N MET A 315 -11.65 9.14 3.19
CA MET A 315 -10.96 9.46 4.44
C MET A 315 -9.53 9.87 4.15
N VAL A 316 -9.09 10.97 4.72
CA VAL A 316 -7.72 11.46 4.66
C VAL A 316 -7.21 11.66 6.09
N PHE A 317 -6.07 11.07 6.41
CA PHE A 317 -5.37 11.24 7.68
C PHE A 317 -3.92 11.58 7.38
N LEU A 318 -3.45 12.76 7.86
CA LEU A 318 -2.07 13.18 7.71
C LEU A 318 -1.43 13.38 9.06
N ASP A 319 -0.13 13.16 9.09
CA ASP A 319 0.73 13.36 10.26
C ASP A 319 0.15 12.73 11.54
N SER A 320 -0.23 11.46 11.45
CA SER A 320 -0.72 10.71 12.61
C SER A 320 0.44 10.29 13.52
N ALA A 321 0.30 10.54 14.81
CA ALA A 321 1.30 10.23 15.83
C ALA A 321 1.34 8.73 16.13
N GLY A 322 2.45 8.05 15.76
CA GLY A 322 2.66 6.62 16.03
C GLY A 322 2.36 5.70 14.84
N LYS A 323 3.01 4.54 14.87
CA LYS A 323 3.14 3.63 13.71
C LYS A 323 1.81 3.12 13.14
N LEU A 324 0.80 2.89 14.00
CA LEU A 324 -0.50 2.33 13.60
C LEU A 324 -1.67 3.29 13.84
N SER A 325 -1.39 4.48 14.33
CA SER A 325 -2.42 5.43 14.77
C SER A 325 -3.38 5.83 13.66
N ARG A 326 -2.88 6.04 12.40
CA ARG A 326 -3.73 6.32 11.24
C ARG A 326 -4.78 5.23 10.96
N LEU A 327 -4.47 3.96 11.26
CA LEU A 327 -5.43 2.85 11.14
C LEU A 327 -6.44 2.89 12.28
N GLY A 328 -5.97 3.19 13.49
CA GLY A 328 -6.84 3.43 14.65
C GLY A 328 -7.78 4.62 14.44
N ASP A 329 -7.31 5.66 13.74
CA ASP A 329 -8.15 6.81 13.39
C ASP A 329 -9.25 6.41 12.39
N ALA A 330 -8.91 5.60 11.39
CA ALA A 330 -9.91 5.05 10.46
C ALA A 330 -10.97 4.21 11.19
N GLU A 331 -10.56 3.38 12.17
CA GLU A 331 -11.49 2.59 13.00
C GLU A 331 -12.40 3.47 13.91
N ARG A 332 -11.87 4.59 14.45
CA ARG A 332 -12.68 5.56 15.21
C ARG A 332 -13.73 6.21 14.33
N VAL A 333 -13.33 6.66 13.15
CA VAL A 333 -14.25 7.26 12.16
C VAL A 333 -15.30 6.24 11.74
N ARG A 334 -14.92 5.00 11.44
CA ARG A 334 -15.85 3.93 11.07
C ARG A 334 -16.93 3.75 12.13
N ARG A 335 -16.52 3.53 13.41
CA ARG A 335 -17.47 3.36 14.53
C ARG A 335 -18.36 4.58 14.70
N TRP A 336 -17.81 5.76 14.55
CA TRP A 336 -18.60 7.00 14.64
C TRP A 336 -19.67 7.08 13.54
N VAL A 337 -19.33 6.77 12.29
CA VAL A 337 -20.28 6.76 11.17
C VAL A 337 -21.35 5.66 11.38
N GLU A 338 -20.96 4.48 11.83
CA GLU A 338 -21.89 3.36 12.09
C GLU A 338 -22.86 3.68 13.25
N SER A 339 -22.41 4.41 14.26
CA SER A 339 -23.24 4.85 15.38
C SER A 339 -24.16 6.03 15.04
N ASN A 340 -23.86 6.76 13.95
CA ASN A 340 -24.60 7.93 13.50
C ASN A 340 -24.99 7.78 12.01
N PRO A 341 -25.79 6.75 11.65
CA PRO A 341 -26.05 6.40 10.25
C PRO A 341 -26.79 7.50 9.47
N ILE A 342 -27.48 8.39 10.17
CA ILE A 342 -28.07 9.61 9.62
C ILE A 342 -27.39 10.76 10.35
N ALA A 343 -26.29 11.24 9.80
CA ALA A 343 -25.67 12.44 10.36
C ALA A 343 -26.68 13.58 10.27
N ASP A 344 -27.27 13.95 11.44
CA ASP A 344 -28.07 15.16 11.56
C ASP A 344 -27.21 16.31 11.00
N PRO A 345 -27.70 17.08 10.01
CA PRO A 345 -26.96 18.24 9.47
C PRO A 345 -26.51 19.23 10.54
N LYS A 346 -27.09 19.16 11.74
CA LYS A 346 -26.75 19.97 12.91
C LYS A 346 -25.52 19.49 13.68
N LEU A 347 -25.05 18.26 13.45
CA LEU A 347 -23.82 17.73 14.05
C LEU A 347 -22.58 17.96 13.18
N ARG A 348 -22.57 18.99 12.37
CA ARG A 348 -21.39 19.44 11.64
C ARG A 348 -20.35 19.93 12.65
N ILE A 349 -19.41 19.08 13.01
CA ILE A 349 -18.32 19.43 13.88
C ILE A 349 -17.26 20.11 13.01
N SER A 350 -17.40 21.42 12.86
CA SER A 350 -16.34 22.29 12.37
C SER A 350 -15.43 22.63 13.55
N THR A 351 -14.27 21.99 13.62
CA THR A 351 -13.21 22.48 14.51
C THR A 351 -12.58 23.69 13.84
N ALA A 352 -12.68 24.83 14.49
CA ALA A 352 -12.16 26.10 14.01
C ALA A 352 -10.69 25.96 13.60
N THR A 353 -10.41 26.28 12.35
CA THR A 353 -9.06 26.40 11.81
C THR A 353 -8.35 27.48 12.58
N LYS A 354 -7.29 27.12 13.32
CA LYS A 354 -6.38 28.13 13.86
C LYS A 354 -5.63 28.70 12.66
N GLN A 355 -6.06 29.88 12.19
CA GLN A 355 -5.30 30.62 11.19
C GLN A 355 -3.95 30.95 11.81
N VAL A 356 -2.90 30.31 11.30
CA VAL A 356 -1.52 30.78 11.51
C VAL A 356 -1.32 31.87 10.48
N SER A 357 -1.59 33.12 10.88
CA SER A 357 -1.11 34.30 10.16
C SER A 357 0.40 34.37 10.35
N GLY A 358 1.15 34.10 9.27
CA GLY A 358 2.58 34.37 9.18
C GLY A 358 2.86 35.83 8.87
#